data_51555bc67f59b1470a72decb9623d840
#
_entry.id   51555bc67f59b1470a72decb9623d840
#
_cell.length_a   1.000
_cell.length_b   1.000
_cell.length_c   1.000
_cell.angle_alpha   90.00
_cell.angle_beta   90.00
_cell.angle_gamma   90.00
#
_symmetry.space_group_name_H-M   'P 1'
#
loop_
_entity.id
_entity.type
_entity.pdbx_description
1 polymer ?
#
loop_
_entity_poly.entity_id
_entity_poly.type
_entity_poly.pdbx_seq_one_letter_code
_entity_poly.pdbx_strand_id
1 'polypeptide(L)'
;MKKLIIILIIVTSTLVLAVFTPFAILGFRTASLNVDYNYLMEDEKYSSKTEVVGLKLVTQHISCGYACIEMMSTYYGNRVSEDDLDAKNKGGVSTSSSDGFLKEINRSIDSRTFSKHSYLKNDKLLKEIHDSLSNNNPVAIEWAAKYEDEWTLHFSIVTGLFIAHDEVVVYNPYGYIETISVSEFIGRISFKSYQNLPLFLNFGFAFGAFEKNTIFCAE
;
A
#
# COMPACT_ATOMS: atom_id res chain seq x y z
N MET A 1 -39.84 -19.03 -29.21
CA MET A 1 -39.69 -17.69 -28.65
C MET A 1 -39.58 -17.67 -27.10
N LYS A 2 -40.57 -18.19 -26.33
CA LYS A 2 -40.54 -18.12 -24.85
C LYS A 2 -39.25 -18.75 -24.21
N LYS A 3 -38.79 -19.93 -24.68
CA LYS A 3 -37.56 -20.57 -24.15
C LYS A 3 -36.32 -19.74 -24.40
N LEU A 4 -36.20 -19.10 -25.57
CA LEU A 4 -35.07 -18.26 -25.91
C LEU A 4 -35.01 -17.00 -25.03
N ILE A 5 -36.16 -16.40 -24.74
CA ILE A 5 -36.28 -15.23 -23.84
C ILE A 5 -35.83 -15.61 -22.42
N ILE A 6 -36.30 -16.78 -21.92
CA ILE A 6 -35.92 -17.26 -20.58
C ILE A 6 -34.38 -17.50 -20.50
N ILE A 7 -33.80 -18.14 -21.51
CA ILE A 7 -32.36 -18.35 -21.55
C ILE A 7 -31.61 -17.01 -21.56
N LEU A 8 -32.05 -16.05 -22.37
CA LEU A 8 -31.44 -14.73 -22.43
C LEU A 8 -31.51 -14.00 -21.09
N ILE A 9 -32.67 -14.06 -20.40
CA ILE A 9 -32.81 -13.47 -19.06
C ILE A 9 -31.86 -14.13 -18.06
N ILE A 10 -31.77 -15.46 -18.06
CA ILE A 10 -30.86 -16.18 -17.15
C ILE A 10 -29.41 -15.77 -17.43
N VAL A 11 -28.98 -15.79 -18.68
CA VAL A 11 -27.59 -15.43 -19.06
C VAL A 11 -27.28 -14.00 -18.69
N THR A 12 -28.16 -13.04 -19.00
CA THR A 12 -27.93 -11.63 -18.63
C THR A 12 -27.92 -11.42 -17.12
N SER A 13 -28.84 -12.05 -16.39
CA SER A 13 -28.86 -11.95 -14.91
C SER A 13 -27.61 -12.55 -14.27
N THR A 14 -27.14 -13.70 -14.77
CA THR A 14 -25.92 -14.33 -14.29
C THR A 14 -24.69 -13.45 -14.57
N LEU A 15 -24.62 -12.84 -15.76
CA LEU A 15 -23.54 -11.95 -16.13
C LEU A 15 -23.52 -10.68 -15.25
N VAL A 16 -24.67 -10.10 -15.01
CA VAL A 16 -24.82 -8.94 -14.10
C VAL A 16 -24.38 -9.30 -12.69
N LEU A 17 -24.81 -10.43 -12.14
CA LEU A 17 -24.40 -10.89 -10.81
C LEU A 17 -22.89 -11.14 -10.75
N ALA A 18 -22.31 -11.77 -11.77
CA ALA A 18 -20.87 -12.06 -11.82
C ALA A 18 -20.01 -10.78 -11.81
N VAL A 19 -20.51 -9.70 -12.41
CA VAL A 19 -19.81 -8.40 -12.42
C VAL A 19 -20.03 -7.63 -11.11
N PHE A 20 -21.24 -7.55 -10.61
CA PHE A 20 -21.57 -6.68 -9.45
C PHE A 20 -21.21 -7.31 -8.10
N THR A 21 -21.24 -8.65 -7.97
CA THR A 21 -20.94 -9.32 -6.71
C THR A 21 -19.53 -9.00 -6.17
N PRO A 22 -18.44 -9.03 -6.98
CA PRO A 22 -17.11 -8.68 -6.52
C PRO A 22 -17.05 -7.24 -5.98
N PHE A 23 -17.70 -6.28 -6.63
CA PHE A 23 -17.74 -4.88 -6.16
C PHE A 23 -18.52 -4.74 -4.84
N ALA A 24 -19.61 -5.46 -4.67
CA ALA A 24 -20.35 -5.46 -3.41
C ALA A 24 -19.50 -6.06 -2.26
N ILE A 25 -18.84 -7.19 -2.51
CA ILE A 25 -17.92 -7.81 -1.54
C ILE A 25 -16.80 -6.84 -1.17
N LEU A 26 -16.16 -6.19 -2.17
CA LEU A 26 -15.12 -5.20 -1.93
C LEU A 26 -15.65 -4.03 -1.09
N GLY A 27 -16.87 -3.54 -1.39
CA GLY A 27 -17.52 -2.47 -0.64
C GLY A 27 -17.68 -2.83 0.84
N PHE A 28 -18.24 -4.00 1.14
CA PHE A 28 -18.38 -4.50 2.51
C PHE A 28 -17.03 -4.68 3.20
N ARG A 29 -16.06 -5.28 2.52
CA ARG A 29 -14.71 -5.48 3.04
C ARG A 29 -14.06 -4.14 3.35
N THR A 30 -14.09 -3.19 2.44
CA THR A 30 -13.53 -1.85 2.65
C THR A 30 -14.22 -1.11 3.81
N ALA A 31 -15.55 -1.21 3.93
CA ALA A 31 -16.29 -0.62 5.04
C ALA A 31 -15.87 -1.21 6.39
N SER A 32 -15.58 -2.52 6.44
CA SER A 32 -15.13 -3.20 7.66
C SER A 32 -13.74 -2.80 8.13
N LEU A 33 -12.91 -2.21 7.25
CA LEU A 33 -11.59 -1.70 7.61
C LEU A 33 -11.67 -0.34 8.32
N ASN A 34 -12.75 0.40 8.10
CA ASN A 34 -12.93 1.74 8.63
C ASN A 34 -13.38 1.70 10.10
N VAL A 35 -12.44 1.41 10.98
CA VAL A 35 -12.64 1.42 12.44
C VAL A 35 -12.11 2.74 12.99
N ASP A 36 -12.77 3.26 14.04
CA ASP A 36 -12.30 4.45 14.75
C ASP A 36 -10.94 4.17 15.40
N TYR A 37 -10.04 5.12 15.23
CA TYR A 37 -8.68 5.09 15.77
C TYR A 37 -8.36 6.28 16.69
N ASN A 38 -9.32 7.17 16.95
CA ASN A 38 -9.09 8.38 17.74
C ASN A 38 -8.61 8.07 19.17
N TYR A 39 -9.02 6.94 19.73
CA TYR A 39 -8.57 6.50 21.05
C TYR A 39 -7.04 6.30 21.14
N LEU A 40 -6.34 6.13 20.01
CA LEU A 40 -4.88 6.03 19.97
C LEU A 40 -4.19 7.35 20.30
N MET A 41 -4.88 8.48 20.15
CA MET A 41 -4.34 9.81 20.51
C MET A 41 -4.18 9.95 22.03
N GLU A 42 -4.98 9.23 22.83
CA GLU A 42 -4.97 9.24 24.28
C GLU A 42 -4.19 8.07 24.89
N ASP A 43 -3.78 7.10 24.07
CA ASP A 43 -3.00 5.94 24.50
C ASP A 43 -1.52 6.33 24.65
N GLU A 44 -0.96 6.22 25.85
CA GLU A 44 0.42 6.60 26.16
C GLU A 44 1.46 5.96 25.23
N LYS A 45 1.22 4.73 24.80
CA LYS A 45 2.12 4.02 23.86
C LYS A 45 2.09 4.65 22.47
N TYR A 46 0.89 4.91 21.96
CA TYR A 46 0.71 5.29 20.54
C TYR A 46 0.66 6.80 20.30
N SER A 47 0.53 7.61 21.36
CA SER A 47 0.56 9.07 21.28
C SER A 47 1.97 9.65 21.11
N SER A 48 3.01 8.87 21.41
CA SER A 48 4.40 9.30 21.24
C SER A 48 4.79 9.35 19.76
N LYS A 49 5.65 10.32 19.38
CA LYS A 49 6.24 10.37 18.05
C LYS A 49 7.21 9.20 17.85
N THR A 50 7.04 8.47 16.77
CA THR A 50 8.01 7.48 16.31
C THR A 50 8.55 7.90 14.95
N GLU A 51 9.88 7.91 14.80
CA GLU A 51 10.53 8.33 13.57
C GLU A 51 11.83 7.55 13.35
N VAL A 52 11.98 7.02 12.15
CA VAL A 52 13.20 6.35 11.68
C VAL A 52 14.13 7.38 11.07
N VAL A 53 15.37 7.44 11.55
CA VAL A 53 16.40 8.37 11.06
C VAL A 53 17.41 7.62 10.20
N GLY A 54 17.91 8.28 9.17
CA GLY A 54 18.98 7.75 8.32
C GLY A 54 18.53 7.05 7.04
N LEU A 55 17.23 6.86 6.80
CA LEU A 55 16.76 6.47 5.48
C LEU A 55 17.07 7.61 4.48
N LYS A 56 17.57 7.27 3.30
CA LYS A 56 17.87 8.22 2.23
C LYS A 56 16.81 8.11 1.15
N LEU A 57 16.22 9.24 0.77
CA LEU A 57 15.25 9.29 -0.32
C LEU A 57 15.95 8.93 -1.65
N VAL A 58 15.32 8.02 -2.40
CA VAL A 58 15.68 7.68 -3.77
C VAL A 58 14.52 8.12 -4.68
N THR A 59 14.83 8.91 -5.71
CA THR A 59 13.87 9.25 -6.76
C THR A 59 13.85 8.14 -7.78
N GLN A 60 12.68 7.55 -8.01
CA GLN A 60 12.52 6.47 -8.98
C GLN A 60 12.91 6.91 -10.40
N HIS A 61 13.55 5.99 -11.13
CA HIS A 61 13.79 6.13 -12.56
C HIS A 61 13.29 4.91 -13.37
N ILE A 62 13.08 3.78 -12.68
CA ILE A 62 12.51 2.55 -13.28
C ILE A 62 11.13 2.30 -12.67
N SER A 63 11.04 2.11 -11.35
CA SER A 63 9.75 1.88 -10.68
C SER A 63 9.75 2.27 -9.21
N CYS A 64 8.58 2.69 -8.72
CA CYS A 64 8.41 3.04 -7.30
C CYS A 64 8.77 1.88 -6.36
N GLY A 65 8.45 0.65 -6.73
CA GLY A 65 8.79 -0.52 -5.93
C GLY A 65 10.30 -0.77 -5.87
N TYR A 66 11.04 -0.59 -6.98
CA TYR A 66 12.50 -0.72 -6.99
C TYR A 66 13.17 0.37 -6.18
N ALA A 67 12.74 1.63 -6.32
CA ALA A 67 13.26 2.73 -5.52
C ALA A 67 13.01 2.52 -4.01
N CYS A 68 11.84 2.01 -3.62
CA CYS A 68 11.57 1.62 -2.23
C CYS A 68 12.53 0.53 -1.74
N ILE A 69 12.79 -0.50 -2.55
CA ILE A 69 13.73 -1.56 -2.20
C ILE A 69 15.16 -1.01 -2.09
N GLU A 70 15.59 -0.11 -2.97
CA GLU A 70 16.89 0.56 -2.88
C GLU A 70 17.03 1.37 -1.59
N MET A 71 16.00 2.18 -1.24
CA MET A 71 15.98 2.93 0.04
C MET A 71 16.12 2.00 1.24
N MET A 72 15.32 0.94 1.30
CA MET A 72 15.32 -0.04 2.39
C MET A 72 16.64 -0.85 2.41
N SER A 73 17.13 -1.27 1.25
CA SER A 73 18.40 -1.97 1.10
C SER A 73 19.56 -1.15 1.68
N THR A 74 19.66 0.11 1.28
CA THR A 74 20.69 1.02 1.80
C THR A 74 20.56 1.23 3.30
N TYR A 75 19.34 1.39 3.81
CA TYR A 75 19.07 1.57 5.23
C TYR A 75 19.52 0.36 6.06
N TYR A 76 19.30 -0.86 5.60
CA TYR A 76 19.71 -2.09 6.28
C TYR A 76 21.16 -2.53 5.96
N GLY A 77 21.94 -1.66 5.31
CA GLY A 77 23.35 -1.91 5.05
C GLY A 77 23.67 -2.77 3.83
N ASN A 78 22.66 -3.06 3.01
CA ASN A 78 22.83 -3.67 1.69
C ASN A 78 23.08 -2.57 0.63
N ARG A 79 23.34 -2.94 -0.62
CA ARG A 79 23.64 -2.00 -1.71
C ARG A 79 22.98 -2.46 -3.01
N VAL A 80 21.67 -2.69 -2.97
CA VAL A 80 20.91 -3.05 -4.17
C VAL A 80 20.29 -1.77 -4.73
N SER A 81 20.56 -1.47 -6.00
CA SER A 81 20.00 -0.31 -6.73
C SER A 81 18.81 -0.71 -7.62
N GLU A 82 18.10 0.29 -8.13
CA GLU A 82 17.05 0.05 -9.16
C GLU A 82 17.66 -0.63 -10.40
N ASP A 83 18.86 -0.21 -10.84
CA ASP A 83 19.54 -0.81 -12.01
C ASP A 83 19.92 -2.28 -11.76
N ASP A 84 20.34 -2.66 -10.56
CA ASP A 84 20.61 -4.04 -10.20
C ASP A 84 19.34 -4.90 -10.28
N LEU A 85 18.21 -4.34 -9.80
CA LEU A 85 16.91 -5.01 -9.83
C LEU A 85 16.40 -5.17 -11.26
N ASP A 86 16.55 -4.16 -12.10
CA ASP A 86 16.17 -4.18 -13.51
C ASP A 86 16.99 -5.23 -14.28
N ALA A 87 18.31 -5.20 -14.13
CA ALA A 87 19.21 -6.17 -14.76
C ALA A 87 18.88 -7.61 -14.33
N LYS A 88 18.60 -7.84 -13.03
CA LYS A 88 18.25 -9.14 -12.48
C LYS A 88 16.90 -9.64 -13.01
N ASN A 89 15.95 -8.75 -13.28
CA ASN A 89 14.63 -9.06 -13.80
C ASN A 89 14.53 -8.91 -15.32
N LYS A 90 15.66 -8.70 -16.03
CA LYS A 90 15.76 -8.62 -17.50
C LYS A 90 14.85 -7.55 -18.10
N GLY A 91 14.82 -6.37 -17.50
CA GLY A 91 13.99 -5.25 -17.91
C GLY A 91 12.50 -5.38 -17.56
N GLY A 92 12.12 -6.38 -16.77
CA GLY A 92 10.76 -6.55 -16.26
C GLY A 92 10.59 -6.01 -14.84
N VAL A 93 9.49 -5.31 -14.57
CA VAL A 93 9.18 -4.79 -13.23
C VAL A 93 8.56 -5.90 -12.38
N SER A 94 9.35 -6.50 -11.49
CA SER A 94 8.90 -7.58 -10.58
C SER A 94 7.97 -7.08 -9.46
N THR A 95 7.96 -5.77 -9.19
CA THR A 95 7.18 -5.12 -8.13
C THR A 95 5.84 -4.56 -8.62
N SER A 96 5.28 -5.11 -9.68
CA SER A 96 3.97 -4.69 -10.22
C SER A 96 2.77 -5.14 -9.37
N SER A 97 3.00 -5.89 -8.31
CA SER A 97 2.00 -6.34 -7.34
C SER A 97 2.60 -6.40 -5.92
N SER A 98 1.74 -6.39 -4.91
CA SER A 98 2.13 -6.53 -3.49
C SER A 98 2.94 -7.80 -3.23
N ASP A 99 2.56 -8.94 -3.82
CA ASP A 99 3.30 -10.21 -3.67
C ASP A 99 4.63 -10.18 -4.41
N GLY A 100 4.67 -9.53 -5.58
CA GLY A 100 5.91 -9.29 -6.32
C GLY A 100 6.89 -8.43 -5.52
N PHE A 101 6.39 -7.36 -4.92
CA PHE A 101 7.18 -6.50 -4.03
C PHE A 101 7.73 -7.27 -2.83
N LEU A 102 6.88 -8.03 -2.11
CA LEU A 102 7.30 -8.86 -0.97
C LEU A 102 8.41 -9.85 -1.36
N LYS A 103 8.23 -10.55 -2.48
CA LYS A 103 9.23 -11.49 -2.99
C LYS A 103 10.55 -10.81 -3.33
N GLU A 104 10.49 -9.64 -3.97
CA GLU A 104 11.68 -8.93 -4.40
C GLU A 104 12.44 -8.32 -3.22
N ILE A 105 11.77 -7.70 -2.23
CA ILE A 105 12.42 -7.12 -1.06
C ILE A 105 13.11 -8.20 -0.21
N ASN A 106 12.46 -9.35 0.01
CA ASN A 106 13.03 -10.49 0.73
C ASN A 106 14.22 -11.13 0.00
N ARG A 107 14.28 -11.01 -1.33
CA ARG A 107 15.39 -11.50 -2.14
C ARG A 107 16.57 -10.53 -2.18
N SER A 108 16.33 -9.27 -1.85
CA SER A 108 17.28 -8.17 -2.00
C SER A 108 17.90 -7.72 -0.69
N ILE A 109 17.31 -8.06 0.45
CA ILE A 109 17.76 -7.65 1.79
C ILE A 109 17.91 -8.90 2.66
N ASP A 110 19.13 -9.43 2.72
CA ASP A 110 19.42 -10.67 3.44
C ASP A 110 19.42 -10.52 4.97
N SER A 111 19.60 -9.28 5.46
CA SER A 111 19.71 -8.99 6.90
C SER A 111 18.35 -8.93 7.62
N ARG A 112 17.25 -8.98 6.90
CA ARG A 112 15.88 -8.91 7.42
C ARG A 112 14.94 -9.79 6.60
N THR A 113 13.93 -10.31 7.28
CA THR A 113 12.74 -10.90 6.64
C THR A 113 11.61 -9.89 6.67
N PHE A 114 10.88 -9.77 5.60
CA PHE A 114 9.71 -8.89 5.51
C PHE A 114 8.45 -9.71 5.41
N SER A 115 7.41 -9.27 6.11
CA SER A 115 6.06 -9.80 6.01
C SER A 115 5.12 -8.77 5.40
N LYS A 116 4.10 -9.26 4.66
CA LYS A 116 3.03 -8.44 4.09
C LYS A 116 1.79 -8.59 4.94
N HIS A 117 1.22 -7.47 5.36
CA HIS A 117 -0.07 -7.41 6.04
C HIS A 117 -1.03 -6.57 5.21
N SER A 118 -2.16 -7.18 4.84
CA SER A 118 -3.18 -6.54 3.99
C SER A 118 -4.54 -6.56 4.65
N TYR A 119 -5.41 -5.65 4.20
CA TYR A 119 -6.76 -5.49 4.74
C TYR A 119 -6.79 -5.26 6.26
N LEU A 120 -5.79 -4.58 6.77
CA LEU A 120 -5.74 -4.20 8.16
C LEU A 120 -6.86 -3.18 8.47
N LYS A 121 -7.50 -3.32 9.62
CA LYS A 121 -8.37 -2.28 10.17
C LYS A 121 -7.53 -1.03 10.45
N ASN A 122 -8.12 0.16 10.36
CA ASN A 122 -7.38 1.42 10.47
C ASN A 122 -6.58 1.53 11.77
N ASP A 123 -7.18 1.16 12.90
CA ASP A 123 -6.50 1.18 14.21
C ASP A 123 -5.34 0.19 14.26
N LYS A 124 -5.53 -1.02 13.73
CA LYS A 124 -4.49 -2.05 13.68
C LYS A 124 -3.35 -1.64 12.74
N LEU A 125 -3.68 -1.04 11.59
CA LEU A 125 -2.71 -0.50 10.64
C LEU A 125 -1.78 0.51 11.31
N LEU A 126 -2.35 1.49 12.01
CA LEU A 126 -1.58 2.53 12.72
C LEU A 126 -0.71 1.95 13.84
N LYS A 127 -1.24 0.97 14.58
CA LYS A 127 -0.46 0.27 15.63
C LYS A 127 0.72 -0.50 15.06
N GLU A 128 0.54 -1.24 13.98
CA GLU A 128 1.62 -2.00 13.36
C GLU A 128 2.70 -1.08 12.78
N ILE A 129 2.30 0.04 12.15
CA ILE A 129 3.26 1.07 11.70
C ILE A 129 4.01 1.66 12.88
N HIS A 130 3.30 2.09 13.93
CA HIS A 130 3.93 2.65 15.13
C HIS A 130 4.92 1.66 15.76
N ASP A 131 4.53 0.41 15.93
CA ASP A 131 5.36 -0.62 16.55
C ASP A 131 6.61 -0.92 15.70
N SER A 132 6.48 -0.94 14.37
CA SER A 132 7.61 -1.10 13.45
C SER A 132 8.60 0.07 13.57
N LEU A 133 8.10 1.31 13.47
CA LEU A 133 8.92 2.52 13.57
C LEU A 133 9.59 2.64 14.96
N SER A 134 8.91 2.26 16.05
CA SER A 134 9.46 2.25 17.40
C SER A 134 10.64 1.28 17.55
N ASN A 135 10.68 0.24 16.72
CA ASN A 135 11.80 -0.69 16.61
C ASN A 135 12.83 -0.27 15.55
N ASN A 136 12.79 1.00 15.13
CA ASN A 136 13.66 1.57 14.10
C ASN A 136 13.59 0.83 12.76
N ASN A 137 12.41 0.31 12.41
CA ASN A 137 12.14 -0.34 11.13
C ASN A 137 11.18 0.53 10.30
N PRO A 138 11.63 1.13 9.18
CA PRO A 138 10.74 1.82 8.25
C PRO A 138 9.74 0.85 7.62
N VAL A 139 8.56 1.34 7.25
CA VAL A 139 7.47 0.52 6.75
C VAL A 139 7.20 0.85 5.29
N ALA A 140 7.38 -0.11 4.39
CA ALA A 140 6.94 0.07 3.02
C ALA A 140 5.41 -0.09 2.92
N ILE A 141 4.79 0.72 2.09
CA ILE A 141 3.34 0.77 1.91
C ILE A 141 2.96 0.72 0.45
N GLU A 142 1.76 0.19 0.16
CA GLU A 142 1.10 0.31 -1.12
C GLU A 142 -0.13 1.21 -0.96
N TRP A 143 -0.18 2.32 -1.66
CA TRP A 143 -1.17 3.36 -1.45
C TRP A 143 -1.50 4.15 -2.73
N ALA A 144 -2.48 5.04 -2.67
CA ALA A 144 -2.74 6.00 -3.74
C ALA A 144 -1.76 7.16 -3.64
N ALA A 145 -0.95 7.37 -4.68
CA ALA A 145 -0.14 8.57 -4.84
C ALA A 145 -0.51 9.30 -6.13
N LYS A 146 -0.32 10.62 -6.13
CA LYS A 146 -0.61 11.47 -7.28
C LYS A 146 0.64 11.64 -8.13
N TYR A 147 0.56 11.27 -9.40
CA TYR A 147 1.58 11.57 -10.39
C TYR A 147 0.96 12.54 -11.40
N GLU A 148 1.53 13.75 -11.51
CA GLU A 148 0.94 14.86 -12.23
C GLU A 148 -0.51 15.12 -11.74
N ASP A 149 -1.51 14.85 -12.55
CA ASP A 149 -2.92 15.04 -12.21
C ASP A 149 -3.70 13.75 -11.97
N GLU A 150 -3.04 12.58 -12.08
CA GLU A 150 -3.68 11.28 -11.95
C GLU A 150 -3.29 10.57 -10.66
N TRP A 151 -4.27 9.92 -10.02
CA TRP A 151 -4.04 9.01 -8.90
C TRP A 151 -3.69 7.62 -9.41
N THR A 152 -2.65 7.04 -8.86
CA THR A 152 -2.18 5.71 -9.23
C THR A 152 -1.83 4.87 -8.01
N LEU A 153 -1.77 3.56 -8.21
CA LEU A 153 -1.22 2.62 -7.24
C LEU A 153 0.29 2.81 -7.16
N HIS A 154 0.82 2.99 -5.96
CA HIS A 154 2.20 3.39 -5.76
C HIS A 154 2.78 2.78 -4.49
N PHE A 155 4.09 2.52 -4.49
CA PHE A 155 4.84 2.15 -3.30
C PHE A 155 5.56 3.37 -2.74
N SER A 156 5.60 3.47 -1.40
CA SER A 156 6.34 4.50 -0.66
C SER A 156 6.79 3.95 0.69
N ILE A 157 7.56 4.73 1.47
CA ILE A 157 8.05 4.30 2.77
C ILE A 157 7.59 5.27 3.86
N VAL A 158 6.87 4.78 4.87
CA VAL A 158 6.58 5.52 6.09
C VAL A 158 7.81 5.48 6.98
N THR A 159 8.26 6.66 7.38
CA THR A 159 9.41 6.85 8.26
C THR A 159 9.04 7.51 9.58
N GLY A 160 7.88 8.15 9.66
CA GLY A 160 7.42 8.82 10.87
C GLY A 160 5.91 8.70 11.06
N LEU A 161 5.50 8.55 12.31
CA LEU A 161 4.10 8.55 12.72
C LEU A 161 3.96 9.27 14.06
N PHE A 162 3.05 10.24 14.12
CA PHE A 162 2.75 11.00 15.31
C PHE A 162 1.24 11.22 15.43
N ILE A 163 0.54 10.19 15.91
CA ILE A 163 -0.94 10.13 15.91
C ILE A 163 -1.55 11.29 16.69
N ALA A 164 -0.97 11.65 17.86
CA ALA A 164 -1.46 12.75 18.70
C ALA A 164 -1.40 14.13 18.01
N HIS A 165 -0.56 14.29 16.99
CA HIS A 165 -0.41 15.54 16.23
C HIS A 165 -0.94 15.42 14.80
N ASP A 166 -1.65 14.33 14.49
CA ASP A 166 -2.24 14.05 13.17
C ASP A 166 -1.21 14.11 12.04
N GLU A 167 -0.03 13.46 12.23
CA GLU A 167 1.11 13.57 11.31
C GLU A 167 1.64 12.19 10.92
N VAL A 168 1.85 11.99 9.61
CA VAL A 168 2.55 10.84 9.02
C VAL A 168 3.59 11.35 8.04
N VAL A 169 4.85 10.86 8.16
CA VAL A 169 5.95 11.21 7.26
C VAL A 169 6.19 10.07 6.29
N VAL A 170 6.13 10.39 5.01
CA VAL A 170 6.26 9.41 3.91
C VAL A 170 7.35 9.83 2.95
N TYR A 171 8.29 8.94 2.69
CA TYR A 171 9.31 9.09 1.64
C TYR A 171 8.74 8.54 0.33
N ASN A 172 8.42 9.47 -0.58
CA ASN A 172 7.79 9.17 -1.85
C ASN A 172 8.82 9.08 -2.97
N PRO A 173 8.93 7.94 -3.67
CA PRO A 173 9.84 7.76 -4.81
C PRO A 173 9.65 8.74 -5.97
N TYR A 174 8.58 9.54 -6.01
CA TYR A 174 8.50 10.67 -6.94
C TYR A 174 9.47 11.81 -6.63
N GLY A 175 10.34 11.65 -5.62
CA GLY A 175 11.46 12.55 -5.32
C GLY A 175 11.19 13.56 -4.22
N TYR A 176 10.18 13.34 -3.38
CA TYR A 176 9.86 14.24 -2.27
C TYR A 176 9.45 13.50 -0.99
N ILE A 177 9.53 14.21 0.12
CA ILE A 177 9.05 13.75 1.43
C ILE A 177 7.72 14.45 1.70
N GLU A 178 6.70 13.68 2.02
CA GLU A 178 5.39 14.19 2.38
C GLU A 178 5.20 14.12 3.89
N THR A 179 4.64 15.18 4.47
CA THR A 179 4.05 15.17 5.80
C THR A 179 2.57 15.45 5.63
N ILE A 180 1.75 14.46 5.95
CA ILE A 180 0.29 14.48 5.74
C ILE A 180 -0.45 14.13 7.02
N SER A 181 -1.75 14.43 7.08
CA SER A 181 -2.58 14.03 8.21
C SER A 181 -2.78 12.51 8.25
N VAL A 182 -3.02 11.96 9.44
CA VAL A 182 -3.35 10.53 9.61
C VAL A 182 -4.62 10.18 8.82
N SER A 183 -5.60 11.09 8.79
CA SER A 183 -6.85 10.90 8.05
C SER A 183 -6.62 10.84 6.53
N GLU A 184 -5.76 11.69 5.99
CA GLU A 184 -5.36 11.64 4.58
C GLU A 184 -4.61 10.35 4.28
N PHE A 185 -3.64 9.98 5.12
CA PHE A 185 -2.91 8.72 5.00
C PHE A 185 -3.85 7.51 4.93
N ILE A 186 -4.79 7.40 5.89
CA ILE A 186 -5.81 6.33 5.89
C ILE A 186 -6.66 6.36 4.62
N GLY A 187 -7.06 7.54 4.15
CA GLY A 187 -7.80 7.69 2.89
C GLY A 187 -7.02 7.16 1.70
N ARG A 188 -5.73 7.48 1.60
CA ARG A 188 -4.84 7.09 0.49
C ARG A 188 -4.50 5.59 0.51
N ILE A 189 -4.17 5.01 1.67
CA ILE A 189 -3.81 3.60 1.77
C ILE A 189 -5.02 2.66 1.63
N SER A 190 -6.22 3.15 1.98
CA SER A 190 -7.48 2.42 1.76
C SER A 190 -8.05 2.61 0.35
N PHE A 191 -7.47 3.49 -0.46
CA PHE A 191 -7.99 3.88 -1.78
C PHE A 191 -9.47 4.32 -1.73
N LYS A 192 -9.91 4.90 -0.61
CA LYS A 192 -11.32 5.23 -0.37
C LYS A 192 -11.70 6.60 -0.90
N SER A 193 -10.77 7.57 -0.84
CA SER A 193 -11.07 8.99 -1.06
C SER A 193 -10.86 9.45 -2.49
N TYR A 194 -10.40 8.59 -3.39
CA TYR A 194 -9.94 8.99 -4.71
C TYR A 194 -10.93 8.51 -5.77
N GLN A 195 -11.94 9.37 -6.04
CA GLN A 195 -13.00 9.11 -7.02
C GLN A 195 -12.49 8.96 -8.47
N ASN A 196 -11.25 9.40 -8.72
CA ASN A 196 -10.65 9.41 -10.05
C ASN A 196 -9.55 8.35 -10.22
N LEU A 197 -9.59 7.26 -9.45
CA LEU A 197 -8.76 6.11 -9.76
C LEU A 197 -9.14 5.54 -11.14
N PRO A 198 -8.17 5.22 -12.00
CA PRO A 198 -8.44 4.57 -13.26
C PRO A 198 -9.36 3.35 -13.09
N LEU A 199 -10.30 3.17 -14.00
CA LEU A 199 -11.34 2.14 -13.89
C LEU A 199 -10.75 0.73 -13.73
N PHE A 200 -9.62 0.45 -14.38
CA PHE A 200 -8.93 -0.84 -14.28
C PHE A 200 -8.43 -1.16 -12.86
N LEU A 201 -8.03 -0.13 -12.06
CA LEU A 201 -7.65 -0.32 -10.66
C LEU A 201 -8.84 -0.73 -9.82
N ASN A 202 -10.02 -0.12 -10.06
CA ASN A 202 -11.24 -0.50 -9.37
C ASN A 202 -11.62 -1.96 -9.66
N PHE A 203 -11.47 -2.42 -10.90
CA PHE A 203 -11.62 -3.84 -11.24
C PHE A 203 -10.57 -4.71 -10.56
N GLY A 204 -9.30 -4.28 -10.56
CA GLY A 204 -8.21 -4.98 -9.88
C GLY A 204 -8.50 -5.21 -8.40
N PHE A 205 -8.97 -4.19 -7.69
CA PHE A 205 -9.40 -4.33 -6.28
C PHE A 205 -10.62 -5.24 -6.13
N ALA A 206 -11.64 -5.12 -6.99
CA ALA A 206 -12.86 -5.91 -6.91
C ALA A 206 -12.59 -7.42 -7.14
N PHE A 207 -11.68 -7.75 -8.04
CA PHE A 207 -11.32 -9.13 -8.37
C PHE A 207 -10.09 -9.64 -7.59
N GLY A 208 -9.57 -8.86 -6.64
CA GLY A 208 -8.51 -9.29 -5.73
C GLY A 208 -7.09 -9.30 -6.34
N ALA A 209 -6.89 -8.59 -7.46
CA ALA A 209 -5.56 -8.38 -8.03
C ALA A 209 -4.74 -7.35 -7.24
N PHE A 210 -5.42 -6.44 -6.55
CA PHE A 210 -4.83 -5.44 -5.66
C PHE A 210 -5.46 -5.51 -4.28
N GLU A 211 -4.71 -5.11 -3.26
CA GLU A 211 -5.11 -5.15 -1.86
C GLU A 211 -5.16 -3.74 -1.27
N LYS A 212 -5.92 -3.58 -0.17
CA LYS A 212 -6.07 -2.31 0.53
C LYS A 212 -5.44 -2.39 1.90
N ASN A 213 -5.07 -1.24 2.47
CA ASN A 213 -4.42 -1.16 3.78
C ASN A 213 -3.27 -2.16 3.87
N THR A 214 -2.37 -2.08 2.89
CA THR A 214 -1.25 -3.03 2.74
C THR A 214 0.04 -2.38 3.17
N ILE A 215 0.74 -3.03 4.09
CA ILE A 215 2.06 -2.65 4.59
C ILE A 215 3.02 -3.83 4.54
N PHE A 216 4.30 -3.51 4.53
CA PHE A 216 5.40 -4.47 4.54
C PHE A 216 6.34 -4.10 5.69
N CYS A 217 6.40 -4.97 6.70
CA CYS A 217 7.17 -4.77 7.92
C CYS A 217 8.38 -5.72 7.97
N ALA A 218 9.52 -5.19 8.45
CA ALA A 218 10.67 -6.04 8.78
C ALA A 218 10.42 -6.77 10.10
N GLU A 219 10.80 -8.04 10.15
CA GLU A 219 10.76 -8.90 11.34
C GLU A 219 12.15 -9.00 12.01
#